data_f55b82a961af2a0119715b4787c1ef1d
#
_entry.id   f55b82a961af2a0119715b4787c1ef1d
#
_cell.length_a   1.000
_cell.length_b   1.000
_cell.length_c   1.000
_cell.angle_alpha   90.00
_cell.angle_beta   90.00
_cell.angle_gamma   90.00
#
_symmetry.space_group_name_H-M   'P 1'
#
loop_
_entity.id
_entity.type
_entity.pdbx_description
1 polymer ?
#
loop_
_entity_poly.entity_id
_entity_poly.type
_entity_poly.pdbx_seq_one_letter_code
_entity_poly.pdbx_strand_id
1 'polypeptide(L)'
;MSAAVPRVGIRAGRVHRRPGVDLLYRLNRFALYTLLLSYVPLVIGVAAGTLVALFYLDRYLIRALFAGEGPSALAVIAAGAASLVGLVFAGLCLFGLLPLFFRRVDEPPHGLRLNARENPKLFALLERIAKRLGIAVPDQCLIGPTAQASVADLSLETRRGGPNRERVLILGAGLIVHMSVAEITTILCHEMVHAATGDTRLGRLAERFLHSLFYQIHHCLPSREADDPDWPSKFLLILLLAYLRLYELLYAADSGYRELRADRVAAEVCGPQNVRNMLVKLGLVIYVPELSIEALLEHYVADQRDIHNLYQEHRRRWAELTAARREAAETAMFLRPTSRWDSHPSFSDRIRNLADIEARELVADQPATSLFRAWEGIEERMTAGIMDWGRWAFQNYLRELDWAVRLGR
;
A
#
# COMPACT_ATOMS: atom_id res chain seq x y z
N MET A 1 38.71 -12.87 18.41
CA MET A 1 38.52 -13.35 17.02
C MET A 1 37.03 -13.20 16.67
N SER A 2 36.70 -12.16 15.95
CA SER A 2 35.28 -11.93 15.50
C SER A 2 35.02 -12.88 14.33
N ALA A 3 34.26 -13.95 14.58
CA ALA A 3 33.79 -14.81 13.50
C ALA A 3 33.00 -13.95 12.50
N ALA A 4 33.44 -13.93 11.26
CA ALA A 4 32.75 -13.23 10.17
C ALA A 4 31.35 -13.81 10.06
N VAL A 5 30.34 -13.03 10.45
CA VAL A 5 28.93 -13.41 10.30
C VAL A 5 28.66 -13.58 8.80
N PRO A 6 28.26 -14.77 8.32
CA PRO A 6 28.04 -14.98 6.90
C PRO A 6 26.96 -14.02 6.38
N ARG A 7 27.25 -13.35 5.27
CA ARG A 7 26.26 -12.51 4.57
C ARG A 7 25.18 -13.41 4.00
N VAL A 8 23.94 -13.16 4.39
CA VAL A 8 22.79 -13.79 3.74
C VAL A 8 22.61 -13.09 2.38
N GLY A 9 22.95 -13.77 1.30
CA GLY A 9 22.80 -13.19 -0.04
C GLY A 9 21.32 -13.04 -0.39
N ILE A 10 20.81 -11.83 -0.41
CA ILE A 10 19.41 -11.52 -0.81
C ILE A 10 19.07 -12.08 -2.20
N ARG A 11 20.08 -12.25 -3.06
CA ARG A 11 19.92 -12.93 -4.37
C ARG A 11 19.66 -14.44 -4.26
N ALA A 12 19.97 -15.06 -3.11
CA ALA A 12 19.86 -16.51 -2.89
C ALA A 12 18.58 -16.93 -2.19
N GLY A 13 17.74 -16.00 -1.70
CA GLY A 13 16.43 -16.30 -1.13
C GLY A 13 15.46 -16.85 -2.19
N ARG A 14 15.67 -18.10 -2.61
CA ARG A 14 14.70 -18.86 -3.39
C ARG A 14 13.55 -19.21 -2.46
N VAL A 15 12.37 -18.62 -2.68
CA VAL A 15 11.14 -18.83 -1.90
C VAL A 15 10.74 -20.30 -1.82
N HIS A 16 11.08 -21.04 -2.86
CA HIS A 16 11.00 -22.49 -2.90
C HIS A 16 12.14 -23.05 -3.74
N ARG A 17 12.73 -24.17 -3.31
CA ARG A 17 13.64 -24.97 -4.15
C ARG A 17 12.92 -25.62 -5.36
N ARG A 18 11.70 -25.19 -5.70
CA ARG A 18 10.92 -25.68 -6.83
C ARG A 18 11.13 -24.75 -8.04
N PRO A 19 11.85 -25.18 -9.06
CA PRO A 19 12.17 -24.35 -10.25
C PRO A 19 10.92 -23.77 -10.95
N GLY A 20 9.78 -24.46 -10.87
CA GLY A 20 8.54 -24.01 -11.49
C GLY A 20 7.92 -22.76 -10.84
N VAL A 21 8.05 -22.61 -9.52
CA VAL A 21 7.49 -21.43 -8.81
C VAL A 21 8.25 -20.16 -9.16
N ASP A 22 9.59 -20.24 -9.27
CA ASP A 22 10.41 -19.09 -9.68
C ASP A 22 10.10 -18.65 -11.12
N LEU A 23 9.81 -19.61 -12.02
CA LEU A 23 9.42 -19.30 -13.39
C LEU A 23 8.05 -18.61 -13.45
N LEU A 24 7.05 -19.15 -12.76
CA LEU A 24 5.71 -18.55 -12.67
C LEU A 24 5.75 -17.14 -12.12
N TYR A 25 6.53 -16.91 -11.06
CA TYR A 25 6.73 -15.57 -10.50
C TYR A 25 7.33 -14.61 -11.54
N ARG A 26 8.38 -15.01 -12.24
CA ARG A 26 9.02 -14.18 -13.28
C ARG A 26 8.05 -13.85 -14.41
N LEU A 27 7.25 -14.82 -14.84
CA LEU A 27 6.22 -14.61 -15.87
C LEU A 27 5.12 -13.67 -15.37
N ASN A 28 4.63 -13.86 -14.15
CA ASN A 28 3.64 -12.96 -13.55
C ASN A 28 4.18 -11.54 -13.42
N ARG A 29 5.40 -11.38 -12.93
CA ARG A 29 6.06 -10.07 -12.80
C ARG A 29 6.30 -9.40 -14.16
N PHE A 30 6.68 -10.18 -15.17
CA PHE A 30 6.79 -9.70 -16.54
C PHE A 30 5.42 -9.24 -17.07
N ALA A 31 4.36 -10.02 -16.86
CA ALA A 31 2.99 -9.65 -17.23
C ALA A 31 2.54 -8.37 -16.54
N LEU A 32 2.82 -8.22 -15.23
CA LEU A 32 2.51 -7.02 -14.47
C LEU A 32 3.23 -5.78 -15.00
N TYR A 33 4.54 -5.88 -15.29
CA TYR A 33 5.27 -4.77 -15.90
C TYR A 33 4.74 -4.44 -17.31
N THR A 34 4.44 -5.45 -18.11
CA THR A 34 3.87 -5.26 -19.44
C THR A 34 2.53 -4.54 -19.35
N LEU A 35 1.66 -4.94 -18.42
CA LEU A 35 0.39 -4.29 -18.15
C LEU A 35 0.61 -2.81 -17.78
N LEU A 36 1.44 -2.52 -16.79
CA LEU A 36 1.71 -1.15 -16.33
C LEU A 36 2.28 -0.26 -17.45
N LEU A 37 3.20 -0.79 -18.25
CA LEU A 37 3.84 -0.05 -19.34
C LEU A 37 2.95 0.09 -20.57
N SER A 38 2.05 -0.87 -20.83
CA SER A 38 1.12 -0.82 -21.96
C SER A 38 -0.06 0.14 -21.75
N TYR A 39 -0.31 0.58 -20.53
CA TYR A 39 -1.44 1.45 -20.20
C TYR A 39 -1.42 2.75 -21.02
N VAL A 40 -0.32 3.48 -21.03
CA VAL A 40 -0.20 4.75 -21.77
C VAL A 40 -0.35 4.55 -23.28
N PRO A 41 0.41 3.63 -23.95
CA PRO A 41 0.21 3.34 -25.36
C PRO A 41 -1.21 2.89 -25.70
N LEU A 42 -1.84 2.09 -24.84
CA LEU A 42 -3.22 1.63 -25.02
C LEU A 42 -4.21 2.81 -25.03
N VAL A 43 -4.13 3.68 -24.03
CA VAL A 43 -5.00 4.85 -23.91
C VAL A 43 -4.80 5.80 -25.10
N ILE A 44 -3.57 6.09 -25.48
CA ILE A 44 -3.25 6.91 -26.65
C ILE A 44 -3.76 6.24 -27.94
N GLY A 45 -3.55 4.92 -28.09
CA GLY A 45 -4.01 4.16 -29.24
C GLY A 45 -5.53 4.16 -29.40
N VAL A 46 -6.28 4.02 -28.29
CA VAL A 46 -7.74 4.10 -28.29
C VAL A 46 -8.18 5.50 -28.67
N ALA A 47 -7.61 6.56 -28.08
CA ALA A 47 -7.95 7.94 -28.42
C ALA A 47 -7.64 8.26 -29.89
N ALA A 48 -6.46 7.91 -30.38
CA ALA A 48 -6.06 8.12 -31.76
C ALA A 48 -6.91 7.31 -32.74
N GLY A 49 -7.21 6.05 -32.41
CA GLY A 49 -8.10 5.20 -33.23
C GLY A 49 -9.52 5.81 -33.35
N THR A 50 -10.05 6.33 -32.27
CA THR A 50 -11.33 7.07 -32.27
C THR A 50 -11.28 8.28 -33.20
N LEU A 51 -10.24 9.12 -33.07
CA LEU A 51 -10.10 10.30 -33.94
C LEU A 51 -9.94 9.93 -35.42
N VAL A 52 -9.19 8.88 -35.72
CA VAL A 52 -9.06 8.38 -37.09
C VAL A 52 -10.39 7.86 -37.65
N ALA A 53 -11.14 7.10 -36.83
CA ALA A 53 -12.46 6.61 -37.23
C ALA A 53 -13.43 7.78 -37.54
N LEU A 54 -13.44 8.82 -36.69
CA LEU A 54 -14.22 10.02 -36.90
C LEU A 54 -13.82 10.76 -38.19
N PHE A 55 -12.52 10.92 -38.43
CA PHE A 55 -12.02 11.54 -39.65
C PHE A 55 -12.51 10.83 -40.92
N TYR A 56 -12.49 9.49 -40.93
CA TYR A 56 -13.01 8.74 -42.08
C TYR A 56 -14.52 8.81 -42.20
N LEU A 57 -15.28 8.83 -41.09
CA LEU A 57 -16.70 9.01 -41.06
C LEU A 57 -17.08 10.37 -41.67
N ASP A 58 -16.49 11.45 -41.21
CA ASP A 58 -16.76 12.81 -41.70
C ASP A 58 -16.37 12.97 -43.17
N ARG A 59 -15.21 12.39 -43.56
CA ARG A 59 -14.81 12.39 -44.97
C ARG A 59 -15.77 11.62 -45.89
N TYR A 60 -16.31 10.50 -45.40
CA TYR A 60 -17.30 9.73 -46.14
C TYR A 60 -18.60 10.57 -46.35
N LEU A 61 -19.10 11.20 -45.31
CA LEU A 61 -20.29 12.03 -45.35
C LEU A 61 -20.13 13.25 -46.28
N ILE A 62 -18.99 13.93 -46.18
CA ILE A 62 -18.66 15.07 -47.07
C ILE A 62 -18.68 14.62 -48.53
N ARG A 63 -18.03 13.48 -48.86
CA ARG A 63 -18.03 12.94 -50.23
C ARG A 63 -19.43 12.56 -50.70
N ALA A 64 -20.26 11.92 -49.88
CA ALA A 64 -21.63 11.57 -50.22
C ALA A 64 -22.49 12.81 -50.50
N LEU A 65 -22.30 13.89 -49.74
CA LEU A 65 -22.95 15.18 -49.96
C LEU A 65 -22.61 15.79 -51.33
N PHE A 66 -21.34 15.74 -51.75
CA PHE A 66 -20.86 16.30 -53.01
C PHE A 66 -21.14 15.39 -54.23
N ALA A 67 -21.36 14.09 -54.03
CA ALA A 67 -21.67 13.17 -55.10
C ALA A 67 -23.15 13.20 -55.57
N GLY A 68 -23.98 14.00 -54.92
CA GLY A 68 -25.40 14.06 -55.22
C GLY A 68 -26.26 12.90 -54.67
N GLU A 69 -25.59 11.94 -54.04
CA GLU A 69 -26.22 10.86 -53.26
C GLU A 69 -26.40 11.35 -51.81
N GLY A 70 -27.11 12.49 -51.63
CA GLY A 70 -27.15 13.18 -50.35
C GLY A 70 -27.64 12.27 -49.21
N PRO A 71 -26.83 12.07 -48.16
CA PRO A 71 -27.29 11.39 -46.97
C PRO A 71 -28.52 12.11 -46.41
N SER A 72 -29.45 11.34 -45.85
CA SER A 72 -30.60 11.94 -45.20
C SER A 72 -30.17 12.95 -44.13
N ALA A 73 -30.93 14.00 -43.88
CA ALA A 73 -30.69 14.95 -42.81
C ALA A 73 -30.45 14.24 -41.46
N LEU A 74 -31.19 13.15 -41.23
CA LEU A 74 -31.03 12.30 -40.05
C LEU A 74 -29.64 11.65 -39.97
N ALA A 75 -29.10 11.18 -41.11
CA ALA A 75 -27.75 10.57 -41.15
C ALA A 75 -26.66 11.61 -40.85
N VAL A 76 -26.77 12.83 -41.33
CA VAL A 76 -25.85 13.94 -41.03
C VAL A 76 -25.89 14.33 -39.56
N ILE A 77 -27.10 14.44 -38.99
CA ILE A 77 -27.28 14.72 -37.55
C ILE A 77 -26.67 13.60 -36.69
N ALA A 78 -26.96 12.33 -37.03
CA ALA A 78 -26.44 11.17 -36.30
C ALA A 78 -24.92 11.09 -36.34
N ALA A 79 -24.32 11.39 -37.48
CA ALA A 79 -22.85 11.40 -37.59
C ALA A 79 -22.23 12.59 -36.85
N GLY A 80 -22.82 13.77 -36.89
CA GLY A 80 -22.37 14.90 -36.08
C GLY A 80 -22.40 14.60 -34.57
N ALA A 81 -23.49 13.96 -34.11
CA ALA A 81 -23.59 13.48 -32.73
C ALA A 81 -22.52 12.44 -32.40
N ALA A 82 -22.28 11.45 -33.28
CA ALA A 82 -21.25 10.44 -33.11
C ALA A 82 -19.84 11.06 -33.05
N SER A 83 -19.58 12.06 -33.90
CA SER A 83 -18.29 12.79 -33.87
C SER A 83 -18.11 13.56 -32.59
N LEU A 84 -19.10 14.23 -32.06
CA LEU A 84 -19.04 14.93 -30.77
C LEU A 84 -18.78 13.97 -29.64
N VAL A 85 -19.51 12.86 -29.59
CA VAL A 85 -19.35 11.80 -28.58
C VAL A 85 -17.95 11.20 -28.64
N GLY A 86 -17.43 10.90 -29.82
CA GLY A 86 -16.10 10.35 -30.01
C GLY A 86 -14.99 11.33 -29.61
N LEU A 87 -15.15 12.63 -29.86
CA LEU A 87 -14.23 13.68 -29.40
C LEU A 87 -14.19 13.77 -27.86
N VAL A 88 -15.37 13.74 -27.23
CA VAL A 88 -15.45 13.71 -25.77
C VAL A 88 -14.76 12.47 -25.20
N PHE A 89 -15.01 11.30 -25.77
CA PHE A 89 -14.39 10.04 -25.37
C PHE A 89 -12.86 10.08 -25.50
N ALA A 90 -12.33 10.53 -26.65
CA ALA A 90 -10.90 10.67 -26.86
C ALA A 90 -10.29 11.69 -25.86
N GLY A 91 -10.98 12.79 -25.61
CA GLY A 91 -10.61 13.80 -24.61
C GLY A 91 -10.52 13.22 -23.19
N LEU A 92 -11.51 12.45 -22.75
CA LEU A 92 -11.53 11.78 -21.45
C LEU A 92 -10.36 10.80 -21.31
N CYS A 93 -10.09 10.02 -22.36
CA CYS A 93 -8.94 9.11 -22.37
C CYS A 93 -7.62 9.84 -22.17
N LEU A 94 -7.37 10.92 -22.92
CA LEU A 94 -6.12 11.68 -22.83
C LEU A 94 -6.01 12.48 -21.53
N PHE A 95 -7.12 13.06 -21.07
CA PHE A 95 -7.17 13.82 -19.82
C PHE A 95 -6.74 12.96 -18.61
N GLY A 96 -7.16 11.69 -18.59
CA GLY A 96 -6.76 10.76 -17.53
C GLY A 96 -5.28 10.43 -17.48
N LEU A 97 -4.49 10.73 -18.53
CA LEU A 97 -3.04 10.58 -18.50
C LEU A 97 -2.31 11.77 -17.85
N LEU A 98 -2.97 12.91 -17.67
CA LEU A 98 -2.35 14.10 -17.09
C LEU A 98 -1.63 13.85 -15.76
N PRO A 99 -2.21 13.10 -14.79
CA PRO A 99 -1.54 12.84 -13.53
C PRO A 99 -0.18 12.13 -13.65
N LEU A 100 0.08 11.41 -14.76
CA LEU A 100 1.35 10.74 -14.98
C LEU A 100 2.50 11.72 -15.28
N PHE A 101 2.19 12.91 -15.82
CA PHE A 101 3.17 13.92 -16.19
C PHE A 101 3.47 14.89 -15.04
N PHE A 102 2.55 14.99 -14.06
CA PHE A 102 2.81 15.82 -12.89
C PHE A 102 3.68 15.06 -11.90
N ARG A 103 4.82 15.64 -11.55
CA ARG A 103 5.72 15.11 -10.55
C ARG A 103 5.08 15.32 -9.17
N ARG A 104 4.66 14.24 -8.52
CA ARG A 104 4.25 14.33 -7.13
C ARG A 104 5.50 14.45 -6.26
N VAL A 105 5.43 15.39 -5.35
CA VAL A 105 6.24 15.40 -4.15
C VAL A 105 5.42 14.61 -3.13
N ASP A 106 6.02 13.58 -2.57
CA ASP A 106 5.35 12.78 -1.55
C ASP A 106 5.17 13.64 -0.30
N GLU A 107 4.00 13.58 0.31
CA GLU A 107 3.83 14.21 1.63
C GLU A 107 4.74 13.49 2.63
N PRO A 108 5.43 14.24 3.50
CA PRO A 108 6.23 13.62 4.54
C PRO A 108 5.31 12.78 5.42
N PRO A 109 5.65 11.51 5.68
CA PRO A 109 4.81 10.66 6.49
C PRO A 109 4.65 11.24 7.91
N HIS A 110 3.43 11.22 8.41
CA HIS A 110 3.14 11.67 9.76
C HIS A 110 3.84 10.76 10.77
N GLY A 111 4.65 11.34 11.62
CA GLY A 111 5.38 10.59 12.63
C GLY A 111 6.46 11.40 13.33
N LEU A 112 6.94 10.83 14.42
CA LEU A 112 8.05 11.39 15.18
C LEU A 112 9.38 10.94 14.60
N ARG A 113 10.18 11.89 14.10
CA ARG A 113 11.51 11.57 13.58
C ARG A 113 12.45 11.15 14.72
N LEU A 114 13.09 10.00 14.55
CA LEU A 114 14.08 9.48 15.48
C LEU A 114 15.49 9.95 15.12
N ASN A 115 16.27 10.18 16.16
CA ASN A 115 17.66 10.58 16.05
C ASN A 115 18.57 9.46 16.59
N ALA A 116 19.65 9.15 15.87
CA ALA A 116 20.63 8.13 16.27
C ALA A 116 21.29 8.43 17.62
N ARG A 117 21.50 9.71 17.95
CA ARG A 117 22.10 10.12 19.25
C ARG A 117 21.18 9.82 20.43
N GLU A 118 19.87 9.94 20.21
CA GLU A 118 18.85 9.69 21.23
C GLU A 118 18.49 8.21 21.33
N ASN A 119 18.56 7.46 20.24
CA ASN A 119 18.16 6.05 20.16
C ASN A 119 19.28 5.15 19.61
N PRO A 120 20.49 5.14 20.22
CA PRO A 120 21.67 4.45 19.67
C PRO A 120 21.47 2.94 19.54
N LYS A 121 20.70 2.32 20.42
CA LYS A 121 20.44 0.86 20.35
C LYS A 121 19.64 0.48 19.11
N LEU A 122 18.62 1.28 18.74
CA LEU A 122 17.82 1.04 17.54
C LEU A 122 18.68 1.21 16.28
N PHE A 123 19.45 2.29 16.19
CA PHE A 123 20.27 2.53 15.01
C PHE A 123 21.42 1.51 14.88
N ALA A 124 22.04 1.07 15.96
CA ALA A 124 22.98 -0.04 15.94
C ALA A 124 22.33 -1.37 15.49
N LEU A 125 21.05 -1.59 15.82
CA LEU A 125 20.30 -2.74 15.33
C LEU A 125 20.05 -2.63 13.82
N LEU A 126 19.62 -1.47 13.31
CA LEU A 126 19.43 -1.21 11.88
C LEU A 126 20.72 -1.40 11.09
N GLU A 127 21.84 -0.90 11.57
CA GLU A 127 23.15 -1.10 10.96
C GLU A 127 23.55 -2.59 10.87
N ARG A 128 23.31 -3.35 11.94
CA ARG A 128 23.58 -4.80 11.96
C ARG A 128 22.74 -5.55 10.94
N ILE A 129 21.44 -5.22 10.83
CA ILE A 129 20.54 -5.83 9.84
C ILE A 129 20.99 -5.43 8.43
N ALA A 130 21.22 -4.14 8.18
CA ALA A 130 21.68 -3.63 6.89
C ALA A 130 22.97 -4.30 6.42
N LYS A 131 23.96 -4.43 7.33
CA LYS A 131 25.22 -5.13 7.05
C LYS A 131 25.00 -6.60 6.71
N ARG A 132 24.09 -7.28 7.44
CA ARG A 132 23.79 -8.70 7.22
C ARG A 132 23.07 -8.94 5.88
N LEU A 133 22.17 -8.04 5.51
CA LEU A 133 21.44 -8.07 4.26
C LEU A 133 22.24 -7.48 3.07
N GLY A 134 23.36 -6.80 3.31
CA GLY A 134 24.17 -6.17 2.27
C GLY A 134 23.51 -4.95 1.62
N ILE A 135 22.75 -4.17 2.38
CA ILE A 135 21.99 -2.99 1.93
C ILE A 135 22.38 -1.74 2.72
N ALA A 136 21.97 -0.57 2.22
CA ALA A 136 22.13 0.68 2.96
C ALA A 136 21.11 0.78 4.10
N VAL A 137 21.49 1.44 5.18
CA VAL A 137 20.59 1.83 6.27
C VAL A 137 19.59 2.86 5.72
N PRO A 138 18.32 2.86 6.16
CA PRO A 138 17.37 3.91 5.82
C PRO A 138 17.90 5.32 6.18
N ASP A 139 17.60 6.31 5.32
CA ASP A 139 18.05 7.70 5.51
C ASP A 139 17.34 8.36 6.69
N GLN A 140 16.08 7.96 6.92
CA GLN A 140 15.24 8.42 8.02
C GLN A 140 14.54 7.25 8.71
N CYS A 141 14.32 7.40 10.02
CA CYS A 141 13.49 6.51 10.82
C CYS A 141 12.44 7.34 11.56
N LEU A 142 11.19 6.97 11.41
CA LEU A 142 10.04 7.62 12.02
C LEU A 142 9.26 6.66 12.89
N ILE A 143 8.69 7.16 14.00
CA ILE A 143 7.64 6.44 14.72
C ILE A 143 6.29 6.96 14.23
N GLY A 144 5.48 6.05 13.68
CA GLY A 144 4.09 6.32 13.37
C GLY A 144 3.15 5.91 14.52
N PRO A 145 1.90 6.38 14.49
CA PRO A 145 0.97 6.11 15.60
C PRO A 145 0.38 4.69 15.57
N THR A 146 0.19 4.10 14.39
CA THR A 146 -0.56 2.86 14.20
C THR A 146 0.28 1.60 14.45
N ALA A 147 -0.32 0.41 14.25
CA ALA A 147 0.38 -0.86 14.36
C ALA A 147 0.93 -1.36 13.02
N GLN A 148 1.68 -0.50 12.32
CA GLN A 148 2.25 -0.78 11.00
C GLN A 148 3.77 -0.60 10.99
N ALA A 149 4.45 -1.30 10.09
CA ALA A 149 5.84 -1.04 9.74
C ALA A 149 5.97 -0.99 8.22
N SER A 150 6.82 -0.13 7.71
CA SER A 150 7.09 -0.05 6.27
C SER A 150 8.41 0.63 5.97
N VAL A 151 9.01 0.29 4.82
CA VAL A 151 10.13 1.03 4.24
C VAL A 151 9.71 1.55 2.88
N ALA A 152 9.75 2.86 2.69
CA ALA A 152 9.41 3.52 1.44
C ALA A 152 10.56 4.39 0.92
N ASP A 153 10.73 4.43 -0.42
CA ASP A 153 11.60 5.41 -1.06
C ASP A 153 10.72 6.60 -1.47
N LEU A 154 10.78 7.69 -0.73
CA LEU A 154 9.98 8.89 -0.93
C LEU A 154 10.74 9.98 -1.69
N SER A 155 10.01 10.78 -2.47
CA SER A 155 10.53 11.98 -3.13
C SER A 155 10.11 13.19 -2.30
N LEU A 156 10.93 13.56 -1.32
CA LEU A 156 10.64 14.67 -0.39
C LEU A 156 11.22 15.99 -0.91
N GLU A 157 10.54 17.11 -0.62
CA GLU A 157 11.11 18.43 -0.88
C GLU A 157 12.30 18.71 0.04
N THR A 158 13.38 19.19 -0.54
CA THR A 158 14.54 19.62 0.23
C THR A 158 14.47 21.13 0.49
N ARG A 159 15.12 21.57 1.59
CA ARG A 159 15.27 23.01 1.90
C ARG A 159 15.98 23.81 0.79
N ARG A 160 16.66 23.16 -0.16
CA ARG A 160 17.37 23.79 -1.29
C ARG A 160 16.55 23.86 -2.58
N GLY A 161 15.26 23.44 -2.52
CA GLY A 161 14.36 23.43 -3.67
C GLY A 161 14.69 22.33 -4.67
N GLY A 162 13.97 21.24 -4.59
CA GLY A 162 14.03 20.08 -5.48
C GLY A 162 13.80 18.78 -4.71
N PRO A 163 13.16 17.80 -5.35
CA PRO A 163 12.87 16.54 -4.70
C PRO A 163 14.16 15.74 -4.54
N ASN A 164 14.46 15.36 -3.31
CA ASN A 164 15.45 14.35 -2.99
C ASN A 164 14.77 13.01 -2.71
N ARG A 165 15.42 11.92 -3.11
CA ARG A 165 14.95 10.57 -2.79
C ARG A 165 15.56 10.15 -1.47
N GLU A 166 14.69 9.87 -0.52
CA GLU A 166 15.08 9.38 0.79
C GLU A 166 14.38 8.06 1.08
N ARG A 167 15.12 7.12 1.63
CA ARG A 167 14.55 5.88 2.15
C ARG A 167 14.12 6.11 3.57
N VAL A 168 12.83 6.01 3.81
CA VAL A 168 12.20 6.26 5.11
C VAL A 168 11.69 4.93 5.67
N LEU A 169 12.15 4.58 6.87
CA LEU A 169 11.59 3.51 7.68
C LEU A 169 10.55 4.10 8.61
N ILE A 170 9.34 3.57 8.59
CA ILE A 170 8.27 3.92 9.52
C ILE A 170 8.04 2.72 10.44
N LEU A 171 8.06 2.94 11.75
CA LEU A 171 7.75 1.95 12.77
C LEU A 171 6.55 2.41 13.57
N GLY A 172 5.52 1.59 13.63
CA GLY A 172 4.32 1.89 14.41
C GLY A 172 4.53 1.71 15.90
N ALA A 173 4.17 2.72 16.70
CA ALA A 173 4.19 2.62 18.16
C ALA A 173 3.28 1.48 18.65
N GLY A 174 2.12 1.29 18.01
CA GLY A 174 1.20 0.19 18.31
C GLY A 174 1.79 -1.21 18.13
N LEU A 175 2.82 -1.40 17.26
CA LEU A 175 3.58 -2.65 17.20
C LEU A 175 4.61 -2.75 18.31
N ILE A 176 5.40 -1.68 18.51
CA ILE A 176 6.54 -1.67 19.42
C ILE A 176 6.11 -2.02 20.85
N VAL A 177 4.96 -1.56 21.30
CA VAL A 177 4.47 -1.77 22.68
C VAL A 177 4.21 -3.24 23.04
N HIS A 178 4.03 -4.12 22.05
CA HIS A 178 3.73 -5.54 22.28
C HIS A 178 4.84 -6.48 21.80
N MET A 179 5.78 -5.96 21.02
CA MET A 179 6.85 -6.77 20.46
C MET A 179 8.06 -6.85 21.38
N SER A 180 8.79 -7.93 21.24
CA SER A 180 10.12 -8.09 21.79
C SER A 180 11.17 -7.52 20.82
N VAL A 181 12.41 -7.38 21.29
CA VAL A 181 13.54 -6.97 20.44
C VAL A 181 13.73 -7.95 19.28
N ALA A 182 13.57 -9.26 19.50
CA ALA A 182 13.72 -10.26 18.45
C ALA A 182 12.60 -10.13 17.39
N GLU A 183 11.36 -9.90 17.81
CA GLU A 183 10.21 -9.71 16.92
C GLU A 183 10.33 -8.42 16.11
N ILE A 184 10.71 -7.29 16.72
CA ILE A 184 11.00 -6.05 15.99
C ILE A 184 12.18 -6.22 15.05
N THR A 185 13.23 -6.95 15.44
CA THR A 185 14.33 -7.26 14.54
C THR A 185 13.86 -8.03 13.32
N THR A 186 12.91 -8.93 13.51
CA THR A 186 12.29 -9.73 12.44
C THR A 186 11.48 -8.84 11.49
N ILE A 187 10.65 -7.93 12.02
CA ILE A 187 9.89 -6.94 11.23
C ILE A 187 10.86 -6.05 10.43
N LEU A 188 11.88 -5.50 11.08
CA LEU A 188 12.87 -4.66 10.43
C LEU A 188 13.61 -5.41 9.30
N CYS A 189 13.93 -6.68 9.53
CA CYS A 189 14.57 -7.53 8.53
C CYS A 189 13.64 -7.74 7.34
N HIS A 190 12.37 -8.04 7.58
CA HIS A 190 11.33 -8.23 6.57
C HIS A 190 11.15 -6.97 5.71
N GLU A 191 10.96 -5.81 6.32
CA GLU A 191 10.77 -4.53 5.62
C GLU A 191 12.03 -4.12 4.81
N MET A 192 13.20 -4.33 5.39
CA MET A 192 14.45 -4.03 4.69
C MET A 192 14.71 -4.95 3.51
N VAL A 193 14.18 -6.17 3.48
CA VAL A 193 14.21 -7.06 2.31
C VAL A 193 13.39 -6.48 1.16
N HIS A 194 12.19 -5.94 1.41
CA HIS A 194 11.40 -5.27 0.38
C HIS A 194 12.16 -4.10 -0.25
N ALA A 195 12.83 -3.28 0.57
CA ALA A 195 13.65 -2.19 0.09
C ALA A 195 14.85 -2.65 -0.76
N ALA A 196 15.46 -3.79 -0.39
CA ALA A 196 16.64 -4.34 -1.05
C ALA A 196 16.35 -4.95 -2.43
N THR A 197 15.18 -5.52 -2.60
CA THR A 197 14.81 -6.30 -3.79
C THR A 197 14.18 -5.48 -4.91
N GLY A 198 14.12 -4.14 -4.72
CA GLY A 198 13.57 -3.21 -5.71
C GLY A 198 12.04 -3.23 -5.77
N ASP A 199 11.39 -3.80 -4.76
CA ASP A 199 9.94 -3.84 -4.65
C ASP A 199 9.37 -2.43 -4.53
N THR A 200 10.11 -1.51 -3.91
CA THR A 200 9.81 -0.08 -3.84
C THR A 200 9.75 0.61 -5.22
N ARG A 201 10.52 0.13 -6.22
CA ARG A 201 10.48 0.69 -7.59
C ARG A 201 9.20 0.28 -8.33
N LEU A 202 8.82 -1.00 -8.21
CA LEU A 202 7.55 -1.49 -8.76
C LEU A 202 6.38 -0.81 -8.06
N GLY A 203 6.43 -0.65 -6.74
CA GLY A 203 5.43 0.06 -5.97
C GLY A 203 5.18 1.48 -6.49
N ARG A 204 6.24 2.26 -6.73
CA ARG A 204 6.10 3.61 -7.29
C ARG A 204 5.52 3.66 -8.71
N LEU A 205 5.90 2.70 -9.57
CA LEU A 205 5.30 2.60 -10.89
C LEU A 205 3.82 2.27 -10.80
N ALA A 206 3.48 1.30 -9.96
CA ALA A 206 2.11 0.90 -9.69
C ALA A 206 1.27 2.04 -9.09
N GLU A 207 1.83 2.79 -8.15
CA GLU A 207 1.17 3.94 -7.53
C GLU A 207 0.81 5.03 -8.55
N ARG A 208 1.74 5.40 -9.43
CA ARG A 208 1.46 6.37 -10.51
C ARG A 208 0.39 5.87 -11.45
N PHE A 209 0.47 4.61 -11.84
CA PHE A 209 -0.53 3.97 -12.68
C PHE A 209 -1.91 3.99 -12.00
N LEU A 210 -2.00 3.53 -10.76
CA LEU A 210 -3.24 3.49 -10.00
C LEU A 210 -3.83 4.89 -9.81
N HIS A 211 -2.99 5.88 -9.54
CA HIS A 211 -3.45 7.26 -9.43
C HIS A 211 -4.09 7.76 -10.72
N SER A 212 -3.46 7.52 -11.88
CA SER A 212 -4.04 7.87 -13.18
C SER A 212 -5.33 7.10 -13.44
N LEU A 213 -5.33 5.80 -13.15
CA LEU A 213 -6.50 4.94 -13.34
C LEU A 213 -7.68 5.37 -12.45
N PHE A 214 -7.44 5.61 -11.15
CA PHE A 214 -8.49 6.08 -10.24
C PHE A 214 -8.98 7.49 -10.58
N TYR A 215 -8.09 8.36 -11.04
CA TYR A 215 -8.47 9.68 -11.54
C TYR A 215 -9.45 9.57 -12.71
N GLN A 216 -9.18 8.70 -13.70
CA GLN A 216 -10.11 8.45 -14.82
C GLN A 216 -11.42 7.83 -14.34
N ILE A 217 -11.37 6.80 -13.50
CA ILE A 217 -12.55 6.15 -12.93
C ILE A 217 -13.45 7.19 -12.24
N HIS A 218 -12.84 8.05 -11.40
CA HIS A 218 -13.59 9.11 -10.70
C HIS A 218 -14.32 10.04 -11.65
N HIS A 219 -13.71 10.43 -12.76
CA HIS A 219 -14.32 11.31 -13.77
C HIS A 219 -15.37 10.62 -14.64
N CYS A 220 -15.38 9.29 -14.71
CA CYS A 220 -16.40 8.50 -15.39
C CYS A 220 -17.58 8.15 -14.47
N LEU A 221 -17.47 8.36 -13.15
CA LEU A 221 -18.58 8.15 -12.23
C LEU A 221 -19.57 9.30 -12.32
N PRO A 222 -20.89 9.03 -12.17
CA PRO A 222 -21.90 10.07 -12.16
C PRO A 222 -21.63 11.07 -11.04
N SER A 223 -21.71 12.36 -11.33
CA SER A 223 -21.77 13.38 -10.29
C SER A 223 -23.08 13.20 -9.52
N ARG A 224 -23.06 13.52 -8.21
CA ARG A 224 -24.27 13.40 -7.36
C ARG A 224 -25.51 14.16 -7.89
N GLU A 225 -25.30 15.06 -8.85
CA GLU A 225 -26.36 15.90 -9.44
C GLU A 225 -26.80 15.43 -10.84
N ALA A 226 -26.10 14.49 -11.47
CA ALA A 226 -26.45 13.95 -12.77
C ALA A 226 -27.19 12.61 -12.60
N ASP A 227 -28.41 12.53 -13.15
CA ASP A 227 -29.26 11.34 -13.01
C ASP A 227 -28.69 10.07 -13.63
N ASP A 228 -27.80 10.14 -14.62
CA ASP A 228 -27.12 8.97 -15.19
C ASP A 228 -25.88 9.39 -16.03
N PRO A 229 -24.72 8.71 -15.90
CA PRO A 229 -23.58 9.01 -16.76
C PRO A 229 -23.91 8.71 -18.21
N ASP A 230 -23.33 9.51 -19.12
CA ASP A 230 -23.44 9.28 -20.56
C ASP A 230 -22.86 7.91 -20.95
N TRP A 231 -23.33 7.35 -22.06
CA TRP A 231 -22.91 6.02 -22.47
C TRP A 231 -21.40 5.90 -22.78
N PRO A 232 -20.67 6.93 -23.31
CA PRO A 232 -19.23 6.86 -23.48
C PRO A 232 -18.47 6.73 -22.15
N SER A 233 -18.89 7.47 -21.12
CA SER A 233 -18.31 7.37 -19.77
C SER A 233 -18.57 6.01 -19.14
N LYS A 234 -19.79 5.45 -19.32
CA LYS A 234 -20.10 4.07 -18.89
C LYS A 234 -19.20 3.03 -19.57
N PHE A 235 -19.03 3.14 -20.88
CA PHE A 235 -18.21 2.21 -21.64
C PHE A 235 -16.73 2.30 -21.21
N LEU A 236 -16.20 3.51 -21.09
CA LEU A 236 -14.84 3.73 -20.60
C LEU A 236 -14.66 3.19 -19.17
N LEU A 237 -15.63 3.42 -18.29
CA LEU A 237 -15.62 2.91 -16.92
C LEU A 237 -15.52 1.37 -16.87
N ILE A 238 -16.26 0.66 -17.72
CA ILE A 238 -16.21 -0.80 -17.81
C ILE A 238 -14.78 -1.26 -18.21
N LEU A 239 -14.17 -0.61 -19.20
CA LEU A 239 -12.80 -0.93 -19.63
C LEU A 239 -11.77 -0.66 -18.52
N LEU A 240 -11.88 0.48 -17.83
CA LEU A 240 -10.99 0.85 -16.74
C LEU A 240 -11.12 -0.11 -15.55
N LEU A 241 -12.35 -0.52 -15.20
CA LEU A 241 -12.59 -1.50 -14.15
C LEU A 241 -12.05 -2.89 -14.53
N ALA A 242 -12.21 -3.32 -15.77
CA ALA A 242 -11.65 -4.58 -16.25
C ALA A 242 -10.10 -4.56 -16.18
N TYR A 243 -9.51 -3.42 -16.54
CA TYR A 243 -8.06 -3.23 -16.46
C TYR A 243 -7.57 -3.22 -15.01
N LEU A 244 -8.30 -2.55 -14.11
CA LEU A 244 -8.03 -2.55 -12.66
C LEU A 244 -8.09 -3.99 -12.10
N ARG A 245 -9.09 -4.78 -12.47
CA ARG A 245 -9.21 -6.17 -12.03
C ARG A 245 -8.06 -7.06 -12.49
N LEU A 246 -7.60 -6.88 -13.71
CA LEU A 246 -6.41 -7.58 -14.21
C LEU A 246 -5.15 -7.16 -13.44
N TYR A 247 -5.01 -5.87 -13.17
CA TYR A 247 -3.91 -5.36 -12.34
C TYR A 247 -3.94 -5.96 -10.93
N GLU A 248 -5.08 -5.93 -10.24
CA GLU A 248 -5.24 -6.48 -8.89
C GLU A 248 -4.82 -7.96 -8.84
N LEU A 249 -5.24 -8.76 -9.83
CA LEU A 249 -4.90 -10.18 -9.90
C LEU A 249 -3.38 -10.41 -10.03
N LEU A 250 -2.74 -9.71 -10.96
CA LEU A 250 -1.29 -9.85 -11.19
C LEU A 250 -0.49 -9.29 -10.02
N TYR A 251 -0.94 -8.18 -9.43
CA TYR A 251 -0.27 -7.55 -8.29
C TYR A 251 -0.38 -8.40 -7.03
N ALA A 252 -1.55 -8.98 -6.74
CA ALA A 252 -1.73 -9.87 -5.60
C ALA A 252 -0.77 -11.08 -5.67
N ALA A 253 -0.65 -11.69 -6.84
CA ALA A 253 0.28 -12.81 -7.04
C ALA A 253 1.75 -12.40 -6.87
N ASP A 254 2.18 -11.22 -7.40
CA ASP A 254 3.53 -10.69 -7.21
C ASP A 254 3.79 -10.33 -5.75
N SER A 255 2.83 -9.67 -5.10
CA SER A 255 2.91 -9.26 -3.69
C SER A 255 3.03 -10.46 -2.77
N GLY A 256 2.17 -11.46 -2.95
CA GLY A 256 2.22 -12.70 -2.17
C GLY A 256 3.58 -13.40 -2.24
N TYR A 257 4.18 -13.47 -3.41
CA TYR A 257 5.53 -14.03 -3.56
C TYR A 257 6.60 -13.20 -2.82
N ARG A 258 6.50 -11.87 -2.88
CA ARG A 258 7.43 -10.95 -2.18
C ARG A 258 7.35 -11.13 -0.68
N GLU A 259 6.14 -11.24 -0.13
CA GLU A 259 5.91 -11.51 1.29
C GLU A 259 6.56 -12.82 1.73
N LEU A 260 6.27 -13.93 1.03
CA LEU A 260 6.85 -15.24 1.35
C LEU A 260 8.37 -15.23 1.29
N ARG A 261 8.96 -14.48 0.35
CA ARG A 261 10.41 -14.31 0.25
C ARG A 261 10.97 -13.49 1.41
N ALA A 262 10.33 -12.39 1.78
CA ALA A 262 10.76 -11.53 2.88
C ALA A 262 10.70 -12.29 4.21
N ASP A 263 9.66 -13.08 4.45
CA ASP A 263 9.54 -13.97 5.61
C ASP A 263 10.67 -15.00 5.69
N ARG A 264 11.02 -15.64 4.56
CA ARG A 264 12.13 -16.61 4.56
C ARG A 264 13.46 -15.97 4.89
N VAL A 265 13.77 -14.83 4.28
CA VAL A 265 15.01 -14.11 4.59
C VAL A 265 15.03 -13.66 6.05
N ALA A 266 13.91 -13.16 6.57
CA ALA A 266 13.79 -12.81 7.98
C ALA A 266 13.97 -14.02 8.89
N ALA A 267 13.42 -15.21 8.51
CA ALA A 267 13.58 -16.44 9.27
C ALA A 267 15.04 -16.98 9.23
N GLU A 268 15.71 -16.87 8.09
CA GLU A 268 17.14 -17.23 7.98
C GLU A 268 18.04 -16.32 8.85
N VAL A 269 17.63 -15.05 9.03
CA VAL A 269 18.39 -14.08 9.85
C VAL A 269 18.05 -14.18 11.33
N CYS A 270 16.76 -14.24 11.66
CA CYS A 270 16.23 -14.09 13.02
C CYS A 270 15.73 -15.40 13.64
N GLY A 271 15.55 -16.45 12.83
CA GLY A 271 14.93 -17.71 13.21
C GLY A 271 13.43 -17.78 12.89
N PRO A 272 12.91 -18.94 12.43
CA PRO A 272 11.52 -19.11 11.99
C PRO A 272 10.51 -18.90 13.13
N GLN A 273 10.89 -19.20 14.37
CA GLN A 273 10.02 -19.02 15.54
C GLN A 273 9.74 -17.55 15.81
N ASN A 274 10.72 -16.65 15.61
CA ASN A 274 10.51 -15.22 15.78
C ASN A 274 9.58 -14.65 14.69
N VAL A 275 9.67 -15.15 13.44
CA VAL A 275 8.70 -14.80 12.38
C VAL A 275 7.30 -15.28 12.76
N ARG A 276 7.15 -16.51 13.26
CA ARG A 276 5.86 -17.02 13.72
C ARG A 276 5.27 -16.17 14.85
N ASN A 277 6.06 -15.88 15.89
CA ASN A 277 5.61 -15.09 17.03
C ASN A 277 5.18 -13.68 16.61
N MET A 278 5.96 -13.04 15.74
CA MET A 278 5.65 -11.75 15.15
C MET A 278 4.33 -11.80 14.38
N LEU A 279 4.15 -12.79 13.51
CA LEU A 279 2.92 -12.96 12.72
C LEU A 279 1.70 -13.18 13.60
N VAL A 280 1.79 -13.99 14.66
CA VAL A 280 0.69 -14.22 15.62
C VAL A 280 0.30 -12.91 16.29
N LYS A 281 1.25 -12.14 16.81
CA LYS A 281 0.96 -10.86 17.46
C LYS A 281 0.37 -9.83 16.49
N LEU A 282 0.90 -9.75 15.27
CA LEU A 282 0.35 -8.90 14.22
C LEU A 282 -1.08 -9.31 13.86
N GLY A 283 -1.33 -10.62 13.76
CA GLY A 283 -2.66 -11.17 13.52
C GLY A 283 -3.65 -10.84 14.63
N LEU A 284 -3.25 -10.89 15.89
CA LEU A 284 -4.12 -10.50 17.01
C LEU A 284 -4.57 -9.04 16.91
N VAL A 285 -3.67 -8.12 16.55
CA VAL A 285 -4.04 -6.70 16.33
C VAL A 285 -5.05 -6.56 15.20
N ILE A 286 -4.97 -7.39 14.16
CA ILE A 286 -5.89 -7.35 13.00
C ILE A 286 -7.24 -8.02 13.32
N TYR A 287 -7.23 -9.16 14.02
CA TYR A 287 -8.43 -9.98 14.25
C TYR A 287 -9.16 -9.66 15.57
N VAL A 288 -8.61 -8.81 16.40
CA VAL A 288 -9.23 -8.35 17.64
C VAL A 288 -9.45 -6.83 17.54
N PRO A 289 -10.63 -6.37 17.10
CA PRO A 289 -10.90 -4.94 16.86
C PRO A 289 -10.60 -4.06 18.08
N GLU A 290 -10.80 -4.60 19.30
CA GLU A 290 -10.54 -3.90 20.55
C GLU A 290 -9.05 -3.55 20.77
N LEU A 291 -8.16 -4.21 20.00
CA LEU A 291 -6.72 -3.96 19.97
C LEU A 291 -6.28 -3.02 18.83
N SER A 292 -7.22 -2.46 18.06
CA SER A 292 -6.89 -1.45 17.05
C SER A 292 -6.65 -0.09 17.72
N ILE A 293 -5.56 0.57 17.35
CA ILE A 293 -5.27 1.95 17.76
C ILE A 293 -6.34 2.90 17.22
N GLU A 294 -6.80 2.63 15.99
CA GLU A 294 -7.84 3.40 15.33
C GLU A 294 -9.16 3.30 16.07
N ALA A 295 -9.59 2.09 16.47
CA ALA A 295 -10.82 1.89 17.25
C ALA A 295 -10.74 2.54 18.65
N LEU A 296 -9.55 2.55 19.26
CA LEU A 296 -9.30 3.28 20.49
C LEU A 296 -9.47 4.78 20.29
N LEU A 297 -8.85 5.32 19.24
CA LEU A 297 -8.92 6.75 18.91
C LEU A 297 -10.37 7.18 18.65
N GLU A 298 -11.09 6.43 17.81
CA GLU A 298 -12.49 6.70 17.50
C GLU A 298 -13.35 6.76 18.78
N HIS A 299 -13.16 5.80 19.69
CA HIS A 299 -13.88 5.78 20.97
C HIS A 299 -13.65 7.05 21.81
N TYR A 300 -12.38 7.45 22.00
CA TYR A 300 -12.06 8.63 22.80
C TYR A 300 -12.50 9.93 22.12
N VAL A 301 -12.38 10.03 20.81
CA VAL A 301 -12.79 11.22 20.05
C VAL A 301 -14.31 11.36 20.01
N ALA A 302 -15.05 10.26 19.79
CA ALA A 302 -16.51 10.26 19.77
C ALA A 302 -17.10 10.65 21.14
N ASP A 303 -16.51 10.16 22.23
CA ASP A 303 -16.93 10.47 23.59
C ASP A 303 -16.42 11.84 24.09
N GLN A 304 -15.67 12.58 23.28
CA GLN A 304 -15.01 13.85 23.64
C GLN A 304 -14.14 13.74 24.91
N ARG A 305 -13.52 12.57 25.09
CA ARG A 305 -12.66 12.29 26.24
C ARG A 305 -11.20 12.48 25.87
N ASP A 306 -10.43 12.99 26.84
CA ASP A 306 -8.98 13.07 26.73
C ASP A 306 -8.34 11.79 27.24
N ILE A 307 -7.26 11.40 26.58
CA ILE A 307 -6.38 10.34 27.03
C ILE A 307 -4.94 10.84 26.98
N HIS A 308 -4.23 10.66 28.08
CA HIS A 308 -2.84 11.09 28.20
C HIS A 308 -1.88 10.16 27.43
N ASN A 309 -2.15 8.85 27.49
CA ASN A 309 -1.32 7.85 26.83
C ASN A 309 -2.20 6.71 26.24
N LEU A 310 -2.45 6.78 24.94
CA LEU A 310 -3.25 5.81 24.19
C LEU A 310 -2.60 4.42 24.19
N TYR A 311 -1.27 4.35 24.19
CA TYR A 311 -0.52 3.10 24.15
C TYR A 311 -0.52 2.37 25.51
N GLN A 312 -0.62 3.10 26.61
CA GLN A 312 -0.85 2.51 27.92
C GLN A 312 -2.22 1.83 27.99
N GLU A 313 -3.25 2.49 27.47
CA GLU A 313 -4.59 1.91 27.36
C GLU A 313 -4.60 0.69 26.44
N HIS A 314 -3.86 0.75 25.32
CA HIS A 314 -3.70 -0.36 24.41
C HIS A 314 -3.04 -1.58 25.09
N ARG A 315 -1.97 -1.36 25.88
CA ARG A 315 -1.36 -2.43 26.71
C ARG A 315 -2.33 -3.00 27.73
N ARG A 316 -3.14 -2.17 28.37
CA ARG A 316 -4.17 -2.61 29.33
C ARG A 316 -5.16 -3.57 28.64
N ARG A 317 -5.73 -3.17 27.50
CA ARG A 317 -6.65 -4.02 26.73
C ARG A 317 -6.01 -5.32 26.25
N TRP A 318 -4.76 -5.25 25.86
CA TRP A 318 -4.00 -6.45 25.50
C TRP A 318 -3.85 -7.42 26.69
N ALA A 319 -3.58 -6.90 27.88
CA ALA A 319 -3.43 -7.71 29.09
C ALA A 319 -4.79 -8.30 29.55
N GLU A 320 -5.89 -7.60 29.31
CA GLU A 320 -7.25 -8.01 29.63
C GLU A 320 -7.82 -9.03 28.61
N LEU A 321 -7.12 -9.28 27.50
CA LEU A 321 -7.57 -10.23 26.50
C LEU A 321 -7.60 -11.65 27.07
N THR A 322 -8.80 -12.22 27.21
CA THR A 322 -9.00 -13.56 27.75
C THR A 322 -8.36 -14.63 26.86
N ALA A 323 -7.95 -15.75 27.45
CA ALA A 323 -7.40 -16.87 26.72
C ALA A 323 -8.37 -17.37 25.61
N ALA A 324 -9.67 -17.45 25.93
CA ALA A 324 -10.70 -17.86 24.98
C ALA A 324 -10.81 -16.89 23.78
N ARG A 325 -10.72 -15.57 24.02
CA ARG A 325 -10.78 -14.57 22.98
C ARG A 325 -9.54 -14.60 22.09
N ARG A 326 -8.35 -14.81 22.71
CA ARG A 326 -7.10 -15.02 21.98
C ARG A 326 -7.15 -16.26 21.09
N GLU A 327 -7.56 -17.40 21.62
CA GLU A 327 -7.69 -18.67 20.88
C GLU A 327 -8.69 -18.54 19.71
N ALA A 328 -9.82 -17.87 19.92
CA ALA A 328 -10.80 -17.60 18.87
C ALA A 328 -10.20 -16.76 17.74
N ALA A 329 -9.44 -15.71 18.06
CA ALA A 329 -8.78 -14.85 17.08
C ALA A 329 -7.66 -15.61 16.32
N GLU A 330 -6.84 -16.39 17.02
CA GLU A 330 -5.82 -17.24 16.41
C GLU A 330 -6.44 -18.29 15.48
N THR A 331 -7.54 -18.92 15.91
CA THR A 331 -8.29 -19.88 15.08
C THR A 331 -8.81 -19.21 13.81
N ALA A 332 -9.47 -18.06 13.91
CA ALA A 332 -9.97 -17.32 12.76
C ALA A 332 -8.83 -16.92 11.80
N MET A 333 -7.72 -16.45 12.34
CA MET A 333 -6.53 -16.08 11.59
C MET A 333 -5.93 -17.25 10.80
N PHE A 334 -5.83 -18.43 11.41
CA PHE A 334 -5.23 -19.60 10.78
C PHE A 334 -6.19 -20.37 9.85
N LEU A 335 -7.50 -20.24 10.03
CA LEU A 335 -8.50 -20.86 9.16
C LEU A 335 -8.70 -20.09 7.85
N ARG A 336 -8.39 -18.80 7.80
CA ARG A 336 -8.56 -18.02 6.59
C ARG A 336 -7.58 -18.46 5.51
N PRO A 337 -8.04 -18.96 4.35
CA PRO A 337 -7.17 -19.29 3.23
C PRO A 337 -6.72 -18.01 2.50
N THR A 338 -5.61 -18.09 1.78
CA THR A 338 -5.19 -17.02 0.86
C THR A 338 -6.16 -16.95 -0.32
N SER A 339 -6.74 -15.77 -0.56
CA SER A 339 -7.49 -15.47 -1.77
C SER A 339 -6.54 -15.02 -2.89
N ARG A 340 -6.94 -15.27 -4.14
CA ARG A 340 -6.22 -14.76 -5.31
C ARG A 340 -6.15 -13.24 -5.42
N TRP A 341 -6.93 -12.54 -4.60
CA TRP A 341 -6.99 -11.08 -4.54
C TRP A 341 -6.22 -10.49 -3.36
N ASP A 342 -5.71 -11.36 -2.47
CA ASP A 342 -4.98 -10.91 -1.29
C ASP A 342 -3.56 -10.46 -1.68
N SER A 343 -3.21 -9.24 -1.37
CA SER A 343 -1.84 -8.71 -1.50
C SER A 343 -0.87 -9.35 -0.49
N HIS A 344 -1.40 -9.90 0.60
CA HIS A 344 -0.64 -10.64 1.61
C HIS A 344 -1.20 -12.06 1.72
N PRO A 345 -0.36 -13.10 1.64
CA PRO A 345 -0.78 -14.46 1.90
C PRO A 345 -1.32 -14.62 3.31
N SER A 346 -2.16 -15.64 3.52
CA SER A 346 -2.67 -15.97 4.84
C SER A 346 -1.54 -16.28 5.83
N PHE A 347 -1.77 -16.03 7.11
CA PHE A 347 -0.80 -16.37 8.15
C PHE A 347 -0.39 -17.84 8.12
N SER A 348 -1.34 -18.74 7.80
CA SER A 348 -1.07 -20.17 7.62
C SER A 348 -0.07 -20.44 6.51
N ASP A 349 -0.23 -19.80 5.35
CA ASP A 349 0.66 -20.02 4.20
C ASP A 349 2.04 -19.39 4.48
N ARG A 350 2.10 -18.23 5.12
CA ARG A 350 3.36 -17.58 5.53
C ARG A 350 4.15 -18.48 6.49
N ILE A 351 3.51 -19.06 7.52
CA ILE A 351 4.15 -19.96 8.47
C ILE A 351 4.55 -21.29 7.82
N ARG A 352 3.68 -21.87 6.97
CA ARG A 352 3.98 -23.10 6.24
C ARG A 352 5.21 -22.95 5.33
N ASN A 353 5.41 -21.77 4.76
CA ASN A 353 6.57 -21.45 3.93
C ASN A 353 7.91 -21.50 4.69
N LEU A 354 7.89 -21.54 6.03
CA LEU A 354 9.06 -21.59 6.89
C LEU A 354 9.40 -23.00 7.42
N ALA A 355 8.60 -24.01 7.08
CA ALA A 355 8.67 -25.33 7.70
C ALA A 355 9.99 -26.08 7.48
N ASP A 356 10.74 -25.75 6.43
CA ASP A 356 12.05 -26.33 6.09
C ASP A 356 13.24 -25.56 6.66
N ILE A 357 13.00 -24.45 7.39
CA ILE A 357 14.06 -23.67 8.02
C ILE A 357 14.30 -24.18 9.43
N GLU A 358 15.55 -24.52 9.74
CA GLU A 358 15.93 -25.01 11.05
C GLU A 358 15.58 -24.03 12.16
N ALA A 359 14.96 -24.55 13.21
CA ALA A 359 14.65 -23.79 14.40
C ALA A 359 15.97 -23.35 15.09
N ARG A 360 15.99 -22.11 15.58
CA ARG A 360 17.08 -21.60 16.40
C ARG A 360 16.60 -21.46 17.84
N GLU A 361 17.53 -21.63 18.77
CA GLU A 361 17.22 -21.43 20.18
C GLU A 361 16.81 -19.99 20.43
N LEU A 362 15.66 -19.82 21.09
CA LEU A 362 15.17 -18.48 21.48
C LEU A 362 16.03 -17.98 22.64
N VAL A 363 16.72 -16.87 22.44
CA VAL A 363 17.42 -16.17 23.51
C VAL A 363 16.37 -15.41 24.32
N ALA A 364 16.54 -15.37 25.67
CA ALA A 364 15.72 -14.54 26.55
C ALA A 364 15.65 -13.11 26.02
N ASP A 365 14.41 -12.62 25.80
CA ASP A 365 14.18 -11.46 24.98
C ASP A 365 13.66 -10.26 25.80
N GLN A 366 14.11 -9.07 25.44
CA GLN A 366 13.73 -7.83 26.08
C GLN A 366 12.55 -7.18 25.32
N PRO A 367 11.71 -6.38 26.00
CA PRO A 367 10.70 -5.57 25.31
C PRO A 367 11.33 -4.66 24.27
N ALA A 368 10.69 -4.50 23.10
CA ALA A 368 11.19 -3.64 22.02
C ALA A 368 11.32 -2.18 22.44
N THR A 369 10.53 -1.74 23.41
CA THR A 369 10.62 -0.40 24.02
C THR A 369 11.99 -0.11 24.61
N SER A 370 12.78 -1.15 25.01
CA SER A 370 14.14 -1.02 25.51
C SER A 370 15.16 -0.52 24.48
N LEU A 371 14.81 -0.50 23.20
CA LEU A 371 15.60 0.08 22.12
C LEU A 371 15.59 1.62 22.13
N PHE A 372 14.63 2.21 22.83
CA PHE A 372 14.40 3.65 22.88
C PHE A 372 14.80 4.21 24.26
N ARG A 373 15.35 5.40 24.26
CA ARG A 373 15.84 6.01 25.52
C ARG A 373 14.73 6.54 26.42
N ALA A 374 13.67 7.07 25.85
CA ALA A 374 12.56 7.70 26.54
C ALA A 374 11.23 7.31 25.90
N TRP A 375 10.92 6.01 25.96
CA TRP A 375 9.77 5.46 25.24
C TRP A 375 8.44 6.08 25.69
N GLU A 376 8.24 6.30 26.98
CA GLU A 376 7.02 6.91 27.53
C GLU A 376 6.75 8.31 26.94
N GLY A 377 7.78 9.15 26.84
CA GLY A 377 7.67 10.46 26.21
C GLY A 377 7.42 10.39 24.68
N ILE A 378 7.78 9.28 24.01
CA ILE A 378 7.39 9.03 22.63
C ILE A 378 5.90 8.71 22.55
N GLU A 379 5.40 7.83 23.41
CA GLU A 379 3.98 7.47 23.50
C GLU A 379 3.07 8.68 23.74
N GLU A 380 3.45 9.55 24.68
CA GLU A 380 2.71 10.78 24.99
C GLU A 380 2.63 11.72 23.79
N ARG A 381 3.75 11.98 23.14
CA ARG A 381 3.80 12.82 21.93
C ARG A 381 2.99 12.24 20.78
N MET A 382 3.06 10.91 20.58
CA MET A 382 2.27 10.23 19.58
C MET A 382 0.79 10.31 19.89
N THR A 383 0.41 10.13 21.18
CA THR A 383 -0.97 10.26 21.65
C THR A 383 -1.51 11.66 21.37
N ALA A 384 -0.78 12.70 21.74
CA ALA A 384 -1.18 14.08 21.50
C ALA A 384 -1.42 14.34 20.01
N GLY A 385 -0.45 13.95 19.14
CA GLY A 385 -0.55 14.17 17.70
C GLY A 385 -1.73 13.45 17.05
N ILE A 386 -1.98 12.17 17.43
CA ILE A 386 -3.09 11.40 16.85
C ILE A 386 -4.44 11.86 17.37
N MET A 387 -4.53 12.31 18.63
CA MET A 387 -5.76 12.85 19.20
C MET A 387 -6.15 14.18 18.52
N ASP A 388 -5.20 15.07 18.29
CA ASP A 388 -5.43 16.32 17.57
C ASP A 388 -5.92 16.08 16.14
N TRP A 389 -5.27 15.15 15.44
CA TRP A 389 -5.70 14.72 14.10
C TRP A 389 -7.09 14.09 14.13
N GLY A 390 -7.37 13.20 15.07
CA GLY A 390 -8.66 12.53 15.20
C GLY A 390 -9.80 13.51 15.46
N ARG A 391 -9.59 14.48 16.36
CA ARG A 391 -10.58 15.54 16.63
C ARG A 391 -10.83 16.40 15.38
N TRP A 392 -9.78 16.77 14.67
CA TRP A 392 -9.89 17.51 13.42
C TRP A 392 -10.70 16.73 12.36
N ALA A 393 -10.38 15.46 12.15
CA ALA A 393 -11.06 14.58 11.21
C ALA A 393 -12.55 14.40 11.59
N PHE A 394 -12.85 14.17 12.87
CA PHE A 394 -14.21 14.02 13.37
C PHE A 394 -15.04 15.30 13.22
N GLN A 395 -14.46 16.47 13.52
CA GLN A 395 -15.13 17.75 13.33
C GLN A 395 -15.42 18.05 11.86
N ASN A 396 -14.53 17.66 10.95
CA ASN A 396 -14.77 17.79 9.51
C ASN A 396 -15.91 16.87 9.06
N TYR A 397 -15.90 15.62 9.51
CA TYR A 397 -16.98 14.68 9.25
C TYR A 397 -18.34 15.21 9.72
N LEU A 398 -18.43 15.74 10.93
CA LEU A 398 -19.66 16.33 11.44
C LEU A 398 -20.12 17.55 10.62
N ARG A 399 -19.19 18.39 10.16
CA ARG A 399 -19.51 19.52 9.27
C ARG A 399 -20.08 19.06 7.92
N GLU A 400 -19.49 18.02 7.34
CA GLU A 400 -20.00 17.44 6.09
C GLU A 400 -21.39 16.81 6.28
N LEU A 401 -21.59 16.14 7.41
CA LEU A 401 -22.91 15.56 7.75
C LEU A 401 -23.98 16.64 7.95
N ASP A 402 -23.68 17.70 8.71
CA ASP A 402 -24.57 18.84 8.92
C ASP A 402 -24.92 19.54 7.60
N TRP A 403 -23.93 19.69 6.72
CA TRP A 403 -24.13 20.24 5.38
C TRP A 403 -25.04 19.35 4.52
N ALA A 404 -24.85 18.02 4.56
CA ALA A 404 -25.69 17.06 3.84
C ALA A 404 -27.13 17.08 4.36
N VAL A 405 -27.33 17.16 5.67
CA VAL A 405 -28.67 17.25 6.30
C VAL A 405 -29.37 18.57 5.91
N ARG A 406 -28.66 19.70 5.94
CA ARG A 406 -29.23 21.01 5.51
C ARG A 406 -29.61 21.05 4.05
N LEU A 407 -28.98 20.26 3.20
CA LEU A 407 -29.34 20.14 1.78
C LEU A 407 -30.46 19.12 1.52
N GLY A 408 -31.00 18.47 2.56
CA GLY A 408 -32.09 17.49 2.42
C GLY A 408 -31.67 16.19 1.73
N ARG A 409 -30.42 15.80 1.86
CA ARG A 409 -29.83 14.61 1.26
C ARG A 409 -29.53 13.53 2.28
#